data_4ff2c72ced0a0c77ced447f5f52300c4
#
_entry.id   4ff2c72ced0a0c77ced447f5f52300c4
#
_cell.length_a   1.000
_cell.length_b   1.000
_cell.length_c   1.000
_cell.angle_alpha   90.00
_cell.angle_beta   90.00
_cell.angle_gamma   90.00
#
_symmetry.space_group_name_H-M   'P 1'
#
loop_
_entity.id
_entity.type
_entity.pdbx_description
1 polymer ?
#
loop_
_entity_poly.entity_id
_entity_poly.type
_entity_poly.pdbx_seq_one_letter_code
_entity_poly.pdbx_strand_id
1 'polypeptide(L)'
;MILPVKKNLLIGVGLVNAVTILELKAILSHEFGHFSQKTTKVGSFVYNINHIIFNMLYENDSYDMLVQGLAGISRSFVFFVVVAMKIIQFIQWILRKMYDVVNINYRGLSRQMEFHADETAANITDSQPLIDALLRLSLAEFSFNFALDFYNLSLPKNFISENVFREQEYIMNYQARINNIPFANKFPLVTLKAINKFNKSKLIIKDQWASHPGLKDRIERLEKLNNTSQRADSVPANTLFQNIEETQIIITKKLFNQINHNNEIVINPLSDFEKKYEEELLKNSYDKIYNGYYDDRNPALLDVTDLTKEINDFYLSDLFSSEKVDLVYTALSLENDINTLLQVNDKTFKIKSFDYDGRRYKKKDINRLVDLLKVELDNKNEQLKLNDINIFRFFLKIEESKLDKPNLVDYYNDYFTFTKESDKKAKLYVELSNAIQFIQLKTPFDQIQSNFRKIVAIEYELKKAIKELLSDKDLQTEIKDETKENFERYLSKDWVYFGQTKYFDDNLRMMLKALGDYHYLISTEYFIHKKKLLNYQAGLI
;
A
#
# COMPACT_ATOMS: atom_id res chain seq x y z
N MET A 1 -21.68 -1.51 38.70
CA MET A 1 -21.21 -2.88 39.05
C MET A 1 -20.58 -3.45 37.80
N ILE A 2 -19.24 -3.48 37.71
CA ILE A 2 -18.53 -4.03 36.53
C ILE A 2 -18.33 -5.52 36.86
N LEU A 3 -19.14 -6.37 36.24
CA LEU A 3 -18.94 -7.81 36.29
C LEU A 3 -17.57 -8.17 35.69
N PRO A 4 -16.79 -9.09 36.29
CA PRO A 4 -15.52 -9.53 35.70
C PRO A 4 -15.80 -10.24 34.38
N VAL A 5 -15.47 -9.60 33.29
CA VAL A 5 -15.52 -10.20 31.93
C VAL A 5 -14.39 -11.24 31.84
N LYS A 6 -14.74 -12.48 31.49
CA LYS A 6 -13.72 -13.49 31.14
C LYS A 6 -12.87 -12.95 29.98
N LYS A 7 -11.60 -12.80 30.23
CA LYS A 7 -10.63 -12.40 29.20
C LYS A 7 -10.12 -13.66 28.51
N ASN A 8 -10.25 -13.71 27.20
CA ASN A 8 -9.70 -14.77 26.37
C ASN A 8 -8.46 -14.23 25.66
N LEU A 9 -7.42 -15.05 25.59
CA LEU A 9 -6.23 -14.76 24.80
C LEU A 9 -6.40 -15.45 23.43
N LEU A 10 -6.35 -14.66 22.35
CA LEU A 10 -6.35 -15.16 20.99
C LEU A 10 -4.93 -15.01 20.42
N ILE A 11 -4.34 -16.12 19.99
CA ILE A 11 -3.00 -16.14 19.40
C ILE A 11 -3.14 -16.51 17.92
N GLY A 12 -2.63 -15.65 17.04
CA GLY A 12 -2.63 -15.89 15.61
C GLY A 12 -1.65 -17.01 15.22
N VAL A 13 -2.09 -17.96 14.41
CA VAL A 13 -1.23 -19.08 13.94
C VAL A 13 -0.08 -18.55 13.08
N GLY A 14 -0.32 -17.56 12.21
CA GLY A 14 0.74 -16.93 11.41
C GLY A 14 1.81 -16.23 12.26
N LEU A 15 1.44 -15.72 13.45
CA LEU A 15 2.38 -15.12 14.39
C LEU A 15 3.32 -16.19 14.97
N VAL A 16 2.77 -17.28 15.54
CA VAL A 16 3.60 -18.33 16.15
C VAL A 16 4.47 -19.06 15.13
N ASN A 17 4.10 -19.02 13.88
CA ASN A 17 4.87 -19.60 12.77
C ASN A 17 6.11 -18.76 12.41
N ALA A 18 6.14 -17.48 12.78
CA ALA A 18 7.16 -16.52 12.39
C ALA A 18 8.11 -16.10 13.53
N VAL A 19 7.93 -16.60 14.74
CA VAL A 19 8.70 -16.17 15.91
C VAL A 19 9.29 -17.34 16.71
N THR A 20 10.33 -17.07 17.51
CA THR A 20 10.89 -18.01 18.49
C THR A 20 10.04 -18.05 19.77
N ILE A 21 10.31 -19.04 20.65
CA ILE A 21 9.64 -19.12 21.95
C ILE A 21 9.92 -17.87 22.80
N LEU A 22 11.17 -17.38 22.79
CA LEU A 22 11.54 -16.19 23.56
C LEU A 22 10.86 -14.92 23.02
N GLU A 23 10.78 -14.79 21.70
CA GLU A 23 10.06 -13.71 21.03
C GLU A 23 8.55 -13.77 21.31
N LEU A 24 7.95 -14.97 21.27
CA LEU A 24 6.56 -15.15 21.67
C LEU A 24 6.34 -14.75 23.14
N LYS A 25 7.27 -15.13 24.03
CA LYS A 25 7.24 -14.70 25.43
C LYS A 25 7.31 -13.19 25.55
N ALA A 26 8.12 -12.50 24.75
CA ALA A 26 8.22 -11.05 24.71
C ALA A 26 6.89 -10.41 24.28
N ILE A 27 6.29 -10.92 23.20
CA ILE A 27 4.98 -10.46 22.72
C ILE A 27 3.89 -10.66 23.77
N LEU A 28 3.83 -11.85 24.40
CA LEU A 28 2.85 -12.11 25.45
C LEU A 28 3.09 -11.22 26.67
N SER A 29 4.34 -10.95 27.03
CA SER A 29 4.70 -10.03 28.12
C SER A 29 4.26 -8.60 27.81
N HIS A 30 4.34 -8.16 26.56
CA HIS A 30 3.80 -6.89 26.09
C HIS A 30 2.27 -6.85 26.26
N GLU A 31 1.54 -7.86 25.77
CA GLU A 31 0.08 -7.95 25.90
C GLU A 31 -0.36 -7.99 27.37
N PHE A 32 0.33 -8.76 28.20
CA PHE A 32 0.06 -8.76 29.64
C PHE A 32 0.45 -7.45 30.34
N GLY A 33 1.43 -6.72 29.80
CA GLY A 33 1.78 -5.38 30.21
C GLY A 33 0.58 -4.43 30.15
N HIS A 34 -0.23 -4.50 29.11
CA HIS A 34 -1.47 -3.71 29.00
C HIS A 34 -2.48 -4.03 30.11
N PHE A 35 -2.59 -5.29 30.55
CA PHE A 35 -3.50 -5.65 31.63
C PHE A 35 -3.04 -5.13 33.02
N SER A 36 -1.76 -4.93 33.22
CA SER A 36 -1.21 -4.39 34.47
C SER A 36 -1.44 -2.87 34.62
N GLN A 37 -1.72 -2.18 33.52
CA GLN A 37 -1.87 -0.74 33.50
C GLN A 37 -3.21 -0.28 34.09
N LYS A 38 -3.18 0.56 35.13
CA LYS A 38 -4.38 1.19 35.72
C LYS A 38 -5.16 2.08 34.72
N THR A 39 -4.50 2.51 33.66
CA THR A 39 -5.03 3.36 32.58
C THR A 39 -6.06 2.69 31.67
N THR A 40 -6.20 1.36 31.70
CA THR A 40 -7.26 0.62 30.99
C THR A 40 -8.68 1.11 31.40
N LYS A 41 -8.85 1.59 32.64
CA LYS A 41 -10.10 2.21 33.09
C LYS A 41 -10.38 3.54 32.38
N VAL A 42 -9.34 4.32 32.08
CA VAL A 42 -9.46 5.58 31.33
C VAL A 42 -9.91 5.30 29.89
N GLY A 43 -9.38 4.25 29.28
CA GLY A 43 -9.79 3.83 27.93
C GLY A 43 -11.28 3.50 27.84
N SER A 44 -11.80 2.73 28.80
CA SER A 44 -13.24 2.41 28.87
C SER A 44 -14.11 3.67 29.09
N PHE A 45 -13.63 4.59 29.92
CA PHE A 45 -14.32 5.87 30.16
C PHE A 45 -14.36 6.75 28.90
N VAL A 46 -13.23 6.89 28.21
CA VAL A 46 -13.15 7.64 26.94
C VAL A 46 -14.01 6.99 25.85
N TYR A 47 -13.99 5.66 25.74
CA TYR A 47 -14.86 4.94 24.81
C TYR A 47 -16.34 5.26 25.06
N ASN A 48 -16.80 5.20 26.32
CA ASN A 48 -18.19 5.51 26.66
C ASN A 48 -18.55 6.97 26.35
N ILE A 49 -17.67 7.94 26.66
CA ILE A 49 -17.88 9.35 26.31
C ILE A 49 -17.96 9.51 24.79
N ASN A 50 -17.04 8.91 24.05
CA ASN A 50 -17.05 8.99 22.59
C ASN A 50 -18.31 8.38 21.99
N HIS A 51 -18.77 7.26 22.51
CA HIS A 51 -20.03 6.63 22.08
C HIS A 51 -21.24 7.55 22.34
N ILE A 52 -21.29 8.18 23.51
CA ILE A 52 -22.35 9.15 23.83
C ILE A 52 -22.29 10.35 22.87
N ILE A 53 -21.10 10.93 22.66
CA ILE A 53 -20.93 12.07 21.74
C ILE A 53 -21.29 11.67 20.31
N PHE A 54 -20.88 10.47 19.88
CA PHE A 54 -21.18 9.96 18.54
C PHE A 54 -22.70 9.81 18.34
N ASN A 55 -23.39 9.19 19.28
CA ASN A 55 -24.85 9.04 19.22
C ASN A 55 -25.55 10.40 19.19
N MET A 56 -25.07 11.36 19.99
CA MET A 56 -25.63 12.74 19.97
C MET A 56 -25.36 13.50 18.67
N LEU A 57 -24.30 13.15 17.93
CA LEU A 57 -23.94 13.83 16.68
C LEU A 57 -24.55 13.18 15.43
N TYR A 58 -24.75 11.85 15.43
CA TYR A 58 -25.00 11.10 14.20
C TYR A 58 -26.22 10.15 14.27
N GLU A 59 -26.70 9.77 15.44
CA GLU A 59 -27.83 8.82 15.59
C GLU A 59 -29.15 9.49 15.99
N ASN A 60 -29.35 10.75 15.66
CA ASN A 60 -30.55 11.52 16.03
C ASN A 60 -31.50 11.72 14.84
N ASP A 61 -32.01 10.63 14.25
CA ASP A 61 -33.05 10.66 13.20
C ASP A 61 -34.36 11.35 13.69
N SER A 62 -34.59 11.37 15.00
CA SER A 62 -35.72 12.07 15.61
C SER A 62 -35.72 13.59 15.41
N TYR A 63 -34.54 14.18 15.11
CA TYR A 63 -34.40 15.62 14.87
C TYR A 63 -34.95 16.03 13.51
N ASP A 64 -34.67 15.27 12.48
CA ASP A 64 -35.12 15.59 11.12
C ASP A 64 -36.65 15.44 11.01
N MET A 65 -37.23 14.47 11.75
CA MET A 65 -38.69 14.31 11.82
C MET A 65 -39.37 15.45 12.60
N LEU A 66 -38.75 15.95 13.68
CA LEU A 66 -39.27 17.09 14.43
C LEU A 66 -39.23 18.39 13.61
N VAL A 67 -38.14 18.63 12.87
CA VAL A 67 -37.98 19.81 12.02
C VAL A 67 -38.99 19.79 10.86
N GLN A 68 -39.20 18.64 10.24
CA GLN A 68 -40.19 18.47 9.17
C GLN A 68 -41.64 18.62 9.68
N GLY A 69 -41.92 18.09 10.86
CA GLY A 69 -43.24 18.22 11.48
C GLY A 69 -43.60 19.66 11.90
N LEU A 70 -42.60 20.44 12.35
CA LEU A 70 -42.81 21.82 12.83
C LEU A 70 -42.81 22.84 11.66
N ALA A 71 -42.15 22.56 10.55
CA ALA A 71 -42.09 23.45 9.38
C ALA A 71 -43.46 23.61 8.68
N GLY A 72 -44.42 22.73 8.95
CA GLY A 72 -45.79 22.76 8.36
C GLY A 72 -46.79 23.66 9.09
N ILE A 73 -46.47 24.25 10.27
CA ILE A 73 -47.48 24.79 11.17
C ILE A 73 -47.75 26.29 11.00
N SER A 74 -46.82 27.17 10.70
CA SER A 74 -47.08 28.62 10.40
C SER A 74 -45.79 29.38 10.07
N ARG A 75 -45.89 30.46 9.30
CA ARG A 75 -44.77 31.34 8.93
C ARG A 75 -44.04 31.97 10.14
N SER A 76 -44.78 32.28 11.21
CA SER A 76 -44.20 32.84 12.44
C SER A 76 -43.36 31.82 13.22
N PHE A 77 -43.66 30.55 13.08
CA PHE A 77 -42.94 29.46 13.72
C PHE A 77 -41.60 29.16 13.06
N VAL A 78 -41.46 29.46 11.78
CA VAL A 78 -40.22 29.25 11.02
C VAL A 78 -39.01 29.99 11.64
N PHE A 79 -39.24 31.20 12.18
CA PHE A 79 -38.18 31.93 12.87
C PHE A 79 -37.66 31.20 14.12
N PHE A 80 -38.55 30.65 14.94
CA PHE A 80 -38.16 29.89 16.14
C PHE A 80 -37.48 28.57 15.76
N VAL A 81 -37.90 27.90 14.70
CA VAL A 81 -37.24 26.71 14.18
C VAL A 81 -35.82 27.02 13.70
N VAL A 82 -35.61 28.13 12.98
CA VAL A 82 -34.27 28.56 12.52
C VAL A 82 -33.35 28.86 13.71
N VAL A 83 -33.86 29.55 14.74
CA VAL A 83 -33.09 29.84 15.95
C VAL A 83 -32.73 28.53 16.68
N ALA A 84 -33.69 27.61 16.85
CA ALA A 84 -33.45 26.31 17.47
C ALA A 84 -32.41 25.50 16.69
N MET A 85 -32.48 25.48 15.35
CA MET A 85 -31.47 24.83 14.50
C MET A 85 -30.07 25.43 14.70
N LYS A 86 -29.96 26.78 14.83
CA LYS A 86 -28.67 27.43 15.09
C LYS A 86 -28.10 27.04 16.46
N ILE A 87 -28.94 26.94 17.47
CA ILE A 87 -28.53 26.46 18.81
C ILE A 87 -28.03 25.02 18.73
N ILE A 88 -28.76 24.15 18.03
CA ILE A 88 -28.37 22.76 17.84
C ILE A 88 -27.03 22.64 17.09
N GLN A 89 -26.85 23.38 15.99
CA GLN A 89 -25.60 23.43 15.24
C GLN A 89 -24.42 23.90 16.11
N PHE A 90 -24.67 24.87 17.00
CA PHE A 90 -23.68 25.35 17.94
C PHE A 90 -23.30 24.28 18.98
N ILE A 91 -24.31 23.59 19.55
CA ILE A 91 -24.08 22.46 20.48
C ILE A 91 -23.30 21.33 19.77
N GLN A 92 -23.68 20.96 18.56
CA GLN A 92 -22.98 19.96 17.77
C GLN A 92 -21.52 20.39 17.46
N TRP A 93 -21.30 21.68 17.21
CA TRP A 93 -19.95 22.21 17.01
C TRP A 93 -19.10 22.06 18.29
N ILE A 94 -19.66 22.39 19.47
CA ILE A 94 -18.97 22.18 20.76
C ILE A 94 -18.66 20.69 20.96
N LEU A 95 -19.65 19.82 20.76
CA LEU A 95 -19.47 18.36 20.92
C LEU A 95 -18.39 17.81 19.98
N ARG A 96 -18.34 18.25 18.73
CA ARG A 96 -17.24 17.89 17.79
C ARG A 96 -15.88 18.36 18.30
N LYS A 97 -15.79 19.57 18.85
CA LYS A 97 -14.54 20.08 19.43
C LYS A 97 -14.12 19.30 20.67
N MET A 98 -15.06 18.93 21.53
CA MET A 98 -14.79 18.06 22.68
C MET A 98 -14.32 16.69 22.23
N TYR A 99 -14.98 16.08 21.24
CA TYR A 99 -14.58 14.81 20.64
C TYR A 99 -13.14 14.85 20.11
N ASP A 100 -12.78 15.88 19.35
CA ASP A 100 -11.42 16.07 18.82
C ASP A 100 -10.40 16.15 19.97
N VAL A 101 -10.64 16.97 20.98
CA VAL A 101 -9.70 17.16 22.11
C VAL A 101 -9.54 15.88 22.94
N VAL A 102 -10.65 15.23 23.27
CA VAL A 102 -10.65 13.97 24.06
C VAL A 102 -9.88 12.89 23.31
N ASN A 103 -10.16 12.72 22.02
CA ASN A 103 -9.51 11.66 21.23
C ASN A 103 -8.02 11.92 21.00
N ILE A 104 -7.61 13.15 20.68
CA ILE A 104 -6.18 13.45 20.50
C ILE A 104 -5.38 13.15 21.78
N ASN A 105 -5.92 13.55 22.95
CA ASN A 105 -5.25 13.27 24.22
C ASN A 105 -5.27 11.77 24.54
N TYR A 106 -6.39 11.08 24.29
CA TYR A 106 -6.48 9.64 24.47
C TYR A 106 -5.50 8.86 23.58
N ARG A 107 -5.38 9.24 22.29
CA ARG A 107 -4.38 8.64 21.38
C ARG A 107 -2.96 8.88 21.87
N GLY A 108 -2.67 10.07 22.41
CA GLY A 108 -1.39 10.35 23.07
C GLY A 108 -1.12 9.42 24.25
N LEU A 109 -2.11 9.21 25.10
CA LEU A 109 -2.02 8.27 26.23
C LEU A 109 -1.86 6.83 25.73
N SER A 110 -2.62 6.42 24.72
CA SER A 110 -2.53 5.09 24.11
C SER A 110 -1.09 4.79 23.66
N ARG A 111 -0.43 5.74 22.95
CA ARG A 111 0.98 5.57 22.56
C ARG A 111 1.93 5.44 23.76
N GLN A 112 1.68 6.14 24.86
CA GLN A 112 2.49 5.98 26.08
C GLN A 112 2.25 4.61 26.73
N MET A 113 1.02 4.10 26.65
CA MET A 113 0.69 2.75 27.13
C MET A 113 1.44 1.66 26.35
N GLU A 114 1.56 1.82 25.03
CA GLU A 114 2.35 0.92 24.18
C GLU A 114 3.84 0.91 24.61
N PHE A 115 4.44 2.08 24.78
CA PHE A 115 5.81 2.18 25.24
C PHE A 115 6.03 1.55 26.63
N HIS A 116 5.07 1.69 27.53
CA HIS A 116 5.16 1.06 28.85
C HIS A 116 4.99 -0.47 28.76
N ALA A 117 4.14 -0.97 27.84
CA ALA A 117 4.01 -2.40 27.58
C ALA A 117 5.33 -2.96 26.99
N ASP A 118 5.98 -2.21 26.08
CA ASP A 118 7.31 -2.54 25.55
C ASP A 118 8.37 -2.62 26.65
N GLU A 119 8.40 -1.65 27.57
CA GLU A 119 9.31 -1.64 28.73
C GLU A 119 9.03 -2.85 29.65
N THR A 120 7.76 -3.20 29.85
CA THR A 120 7.39 -4.38 30.66
C THR A 120 7.90 -5.66 29.99
N ALA A 121 7.74 -5.81 28.68
CA ALA A 121 8.25 -6.94 27.94
C ALA A 121 9.79 -7.01 28.00
N ALA A 122 10.47 -5.88 27.79
CA ALA A 122 11.92 -5.79 27.85
C ALA A 122 12.50 -6.13 29.22
N ASN A 123 11.79 -5.81 30.30
CA ASN A 123 12.20 -6.20 31.66
C ASN A 123 12.05 -7.70 31.97
N ILE A 124 11.23 -8.42 31.19
CA ILE A 124 10.97 -9.86 31.37
C ILE A 124 11.85 -10.72 30.45
N THR A 125 12.09 -10.24 29.21
CA THR A 125 12.73 -11.03 28.15
C THR A 125 13.96 -10.36 27.55
N ASP A 126 14.37 -9.20 28.03
CA ASP A 126 15.27 -8.25 27.38
C ASP A 126 14.64 -7.55 26.16
N SER A 127 15.31 -6.49 25.66
CA SER A 127 14.79 -5.69 24.55
C SER A 127 14.86 -6.41 23.20
N GLN A 128 15.94 -7.17 22.97
CA GLN A 128 16.25 -7.73 21.66
C GLN A 128 15.19 -8.71 21.13
N PRO A 129 14.64 -9.65 21.93
CA PRO A 129 13.58 -10.54 21.44
C PRO A 129 12.32 -9.81 20.96
N LEU A 130 11.93 -8.72 21.63
CA LEU A 130 10.80 -7.93 21.18
C LEU A 130 11.12 -7.15 19.90
N ILE A 131 12.32 -6.59 19.77
CA ILE A 131 12.79 -5.90 18.58
C ILE A 131 12.78 -6.86 17.38
N ASP A 132 13.38 -8.04 17.52
CA ASP A 132 13.47 -9.05 16.47
C ASP A 132 12.07 -9.52 16.03
N ALA A 133 11.17 -9.73 16.98
CA ALA A 133 9.78 -10.08 16.70
C ALA A 133 9.06 -8.98 15.91
N LEU A 134 9.12 -7.72 16.39
CA LEU A 134 8.44 -6.59 15.73
C LEU A 134 8.90 -6.39 14.30
N LEU A 135 10.20 -6.51 14.05
CA LEU A 135 10.78 -6.36 12.70
C LEU A 135 10.38 -7.52 11.79
N ARG A 136 10.45 -8.76 12.29
CA ARG A 136 10.13 -9.95 11.49
C ARG A 136 8.65 -10.08 11.21
N LEU A 137 7.79 -9.67 12.13
CA LEU A 137 6.33 -9.73 11.94
C LEU A 137 5.87 -8.91 10.74
N SER A 138 6.54 -7.79 10.42
CA SER A 138 6.24 -7.03 9.19
C SER A 138 6.47 -7.85 7.92
N LEU A 139 7.55 -8.63 7.87
CA LEU A 139 7.83 -9.53 6.74
C LEU A 139 6.87 -10.74 6.74
N ALA A 140 6.52 -11.26 7.91
CA ALA A 140 5.61 -12.39 8.05
C ALA A 140 4.18 -12.03 7.62
N GLU A 141 3.71 -10.82 7.98
CA GLU A 141 2.41 -10.28 7.55
C GLU A 141 2.37 -10.07 6.03
N PHE A 142 3.40 -9.43 5.48
CA PHE A 142 3.55 -9.31 4.03
C PHE A 142 3.46 -10.68 3.35
N SER A 143 4.21 -11.68 3.87
CA SER A 143 4.27 -13.01 3.28
C SER A 143 2.93 -13.75 3.34
N PHE A 144 2.18 -13.59 4.42
CA PHE A 144 0.85 -14.18 4.58
C PHE A 144 -0.16 -13.55 3.62
N ASN A 145 -0.19 -12.22 3.55
CA ASN A 145 -1.08 -11.50 2.65
C ASN A 145 -0.75 -11.82 1.18
N PHE A 146 0.53 -11.89 0.84
CA PHE A 146 0.96 -12.27 -0.51
C PHE A 146 0.53 -13.68 -0.88
N ALA A 147 0.61 -14.65 0.05
CA ALA A 147 0.12 -16.01 -0.20
C ALA A 147 -1.38 -16.01 -0.53
N LEU A 148 -2.19 -15.26 0.20
CA LEU A 148 -3.63 -15.13 -0.08
C LEU A 148 -3.90 -14.45 -1.42
N ASP A 149 -3.18 -13.35 -1.71
CA ASP A 149 -3.32 -12.61 -2.96
C ASP A 149 -2.90 -13.45 -4.17
N PHE A 150 -1.90 -14.31 -4.02
CA PHE A 150 -1.47 -15.22 -5.06
C PHE A 150 -2.61 -16.16 -5.52
N TYR A 151 -3.39 -16.71 -4.58
CA TYR A 151 -4.56 -17.52 -4.91
C TYR A 151 -5.68 -16.69 -5.55
N ASN A 152 -5.87 -15.45 -5.11
CA ASN A 152 -6.92 -14.58 -5.63
C ASN A 152 -6.62 -14.02 -7.03
N LEU A 153 -5.35 -13.75 -7.33
CA LEU A 153 -4.94 -13.00 -8.51
C LEU A 153 -4.27 -13.84 -9.59
N SER A 154 -3.47 -14.85 -9.20
CA SER A 154 -2.59 -15.57 -10.12
C SER A 154 -3.09 -16.97 -10.46
N LEU A 155 -3.99 -17.55 -9.67
CA LEU A 155 -4.51 -18.90 -9.88
C LEU A 155 -6.01 -18.91 -10.23
N PRO A 156 -6.50 -19.98 -10.89
CA PRO A 156 -7.93 -20.18 -11.07
C PRO A 156 -8.68 -20.23 -9.74
N LYS A 157 -9.89 -19.70 -9.68
CA LYS A 157 -10.69 -19.57 -8.44
C LYS A 157 -10.99 -20.88 -7.70
N ASN A 158 -10.82 -22.01 -8.34
CA ASN A 158 -11.00 -23.33 -7.72
C ASN A 158 -9.73 -23.90 -7.09
N PHE A 159 -8.58 -23.22 -7.22
CA PHE A 159 -7.35 -23.60 -6.52
C PHE A 159 -7.37 -23.04 -5.10
N ILE A 160 -7.04 -23.91 -4.14
CA ILE A 160 -6.90 -23.51 -2.73
C ILE A 160 -5.58 -24.03 -2.16
N SER A 161 -5.05 -23.35 -1.17
CA SER A 161 -3.86 -23.80 -0.44
C SER A 161 -4.15 -25.06 0.36
N GLU A 162 -3.19 -25.98 0.41
CA GLU A 162 -3.18 -27.07 1.38
C GLU A 162 -2.90 -26.52 2.79
N ASN A 163 -1.90 -25.65 2.92
CA ASN A 163 -1.49 -25.02 4.18
C ASN A 163 -0.85 -23.64 3.92
N VAL A 164 -1.65 -22.58 3.99
CA VAL A 164 -1.20 -21.19 3.73
C VAL A 164 -0.09 -20.72 4.69
N PHE A 165 0.04 -21.35 5.86
CA PHE A 165 1.07 -20.99 6.83
C PHE A 165 2.44 -21.56 6.46
N ARG A 166 2.51 -22.70 5.76
CA ARG A 166 3.75 -23.19 5.16
C ARG A 166 4.17 -22.32 3.97
N GLU A 167 3.21 -21.86 3.20
CA GLU A 167 3.45 -20.92 2.10
C GLU A 167 3.93 -19.56 2.62
N GLN A 168 3.38 -19.07 3.74
CA GLN A 168 3.88 -17.88 4.45
C GLN A 168 5.35 -18.03 4.83
N GLU A 169 5.73 -19.16 5.43
CA GLU A 169 7.12 -19.45 5.82
C GLU A 169 8.04 -19.50 4.58
N TYR A 170 7.58 -20.13 3.52
CA TYR A 170 8.33 -20.22 2.26
C TYR A 170 8.58 -18.82 1.67
N ILE A 171 7.53 -18.00 1.51
CA ILE A 171 7.64 -16.63 0.98
C ILE A 171 8.56 -15.78 1.85
N MET A 172 8.40 -15.84 3.19
CA MET A 172 9.24 -15.09 4.13
C MET A 172 10.72 -15.43 3.95
N ASN A 173 11.04 -16.72 3.85
CA ASN A 173 12.40 -17.19 3.67
C ASN A 173 12.94 -16.88 2.26
N TYR A 174 12.12 -16.99 1.23
CA TYR A 174 12.48 -16.64 -0.14
C TYR A 174 12.80 -15.14 -0.25
N GLN A 175 11.92 -14.28 0.26
CA GLN A 175 12.12 -12.82 0.27
C GLN A 175 13.38 -12.42 1.06
N ALA A 176 13.65 -13.09 2.18
CA ALA A 176 14.88 -12.85 2.93
C ALA A 176 16.13 -13.20 2.13
N ARG A 177 16.13 -14.33 1.40
CA ARG A 177 17.28 -14.75 0.57
C ARG A 177 17.54 -13.78 -0.57
N ILE A 178 16.52 -13.40 -1.35
CA ILE A 178 16.70 -12.49 -2.49
C ILE A 178 17.12 -11.09 -2.07
N ASN A 179 16.76 -10.66 -0.84
CA ASN A 179 17.16 -9.37 -0.28
C ASN A 179 18.44 -9.43 0.57
N ASN A 180 19.13 -10.56 0.57
CA ASN A 180 20.37 -10.78 1.36
C ASN A 180 20.19 -10.48 2.85
N ILE A 181 19.02 -10.78 3.40
CA ILE A 181 18.77 -10.71 4.86
C ILE A 181 19.39 -11.96 5.51
N PRO A 182 20.27 -11.80 6.49
CA PRO A 182 20.89 -12.94 7.16
C PRO A 182 19.87 -13.72 7.98
N PHE A 183 20.20 -14.98 8.27
CA PHE A 183 19.36 -15.87 9.07
C PHE A 183 20.02 -16.18 10.42
N ALA A 184 19.23 -16.18 11.48
CA ALA A 184 19.55 -16.86 12.71
C ALA A 184 18.76 -18.17 12.75
N ASN A 185 19.45 -19.29 12.53
CA ASN A 185 18.83 -20.60 12.36
C ASN A 185 17.77 -20.60 11.24
N LYS A 186 16.49 -20.77 11.60
CA LYS A 186 15.37 -20.83 10.63
C LYS A 186 14.76 -19.46 10.30
N PHE A 187 15.09 -18.41 11.07
CA PHE A 187 14.40 -17.12 10.98
C PHE A 187 15.25 -16.02 10.37
N PRO A 188 14.69 -15.20 9.47
CA PRO A 188 15.36 -14.01 8.96
C PRO A 188 15.63 -13.00 10.08
N LEU A 189 16.84 -12.44 10.12
CA LEU A 189 17.22 -11.31 10.98
C LEU A 189 16.88 -9.99 10.28
N VAL A 190 15.63 -9.61 10.37
CA VAL A 190 15.13 -8.39 9.74
C VAL A 190 15.62 -7.16 10.51
N THR A 191 16.12 -6.14 9.82
CA THR A 191 16.56 -4.88 10.41
C THR A 191 15.72 -3.71 9.89
N LEU A 192 15.70 -2.59 10.63
CA LEU A 192 15.08 -1.35 10.13
C LEU A 192 15.67 -0.91 8.79
N LYS A 193 16.97 -1.13 8.58
CA LYS A 193 17.65 -0.84 7.31
C LYS A 193 17.09 -1.70 6.18
N ALA A 194 16.82 -2.98 6.44
CA ALA A 194 16.24 -3.89 5.44
C ALA A 194 14.79 -3.49 5.10
N ILE A 195 13.96 -3.18 6.11
CA ILE A 195 12.57 -2.73 5.91
C ILE A 195 12.54 -1.41 5.11
N ASN A 196 13.42 -0.47 5.44
CA ASN A 196 13.47 0.84 4.80
C ASN A 196 14.42 0.91 3.60
N LYS A 197 14.85 -0.25 3.06
CA LYS A 197 15.79 -0.30 1.93
C LYS A 197 15.36 0.60 0.78
N PHE A 198 14.07 0.58 0.47
CA PHE A 198 13.47 1.31 -0.65
C PHE A 198 12.74 2.60 -0.24
N ASN A 199 12.63 2.89 1.05
CA ASN A 199 12.02 4.11 1.56
C ASN A 199 13.10 5.07 2.06
N LYS A 200 13.41 6.10 1.28
CA LYS A 200 14.38 7.16 1.60
C LYS A 200 13.68 8.46 2.00
N SER A 201 12.37 8.44 2.27
CA SER A 201 11.62 9.62 2.70
C SER A 201 12.20 10.22 3.98
N LYS A 202 12.35 11.53 3.97
CA LYS A 202 12.78 12.34 5.12
C LYS A 202 11.60 13.06 5.78
N LEU A 203 10.41 12.92 5.21
CA LEU A 203 9.19 13.57 5.68
C LEU A 203 8.57 12.76 6.82
N ILE A 204 8.39 13.40 7.97
CA ILE A 204 7.70 12.82 9.12
C ILE A 204 6.50 13.70 9.45
N ILE A 205 5.32 13.19 9.13
CA ILE A 205 4.04 13.79 9.53
C ILE A 205 3.53 12.98 10.73
N LYS A 206 3.57 13.58 11.92
CA LYS A 206 3.07 12.91 13.12
C LYS A 206 1.57 12.78 13.03
N ASP A 207 1.10 11.55 12.88
CA ASP A 207 -0.31 11.24 13.00
C ASP A 207 -0.73 11.33 14.48
N GLN A 208 -1.39 12.44 14.83
CA GLN A 208 -1.92 12.65 16.19
C GLN A 208 -3.07 11.68 16.51
N TRP A 209 -3.68 11.08 15.49
CA TRP A 209 -4.80 10.17 15.60
C TRP A 209 -4.36 8.70 15.66
N ALA A 210 -3.09 8.39 15.43
CA ALA A 210 -2.56 7.05 15.56
C ALA A 210 -2.68 6.55 17.01
N SER A 211 -3.23 5.35 17.19
CA SER A 211 -3.35 4.69 18.50
C SER A 211 -2.04 4.05 18.96
N HIS A 212 -1.18 3.67 18.01
CA HIS A 212 0.11 3.05 18.27
C HIS A 212 1.25 3.94 17.81
N PRO A 213 2.41 3.91 18.48
CA PRO A 213 3.62 4.57 18.00
C PRO A 213 4.16 3.86 16.77
N GLY A 214 4.95 4.58 15.97
CA GLY A 214 5.63 3.99 14.81
C GLY A 214 6.62 2.90 15.22
N LEU A 215 6.83 1.91 14.33
CA LEU A 215 7.78 0.82 14.58
C LEU A 215 9.18 1.35 14.92
N LYS A 216 9.65 2.36 14.19
CA LYS A 216 10.94 3.02 14.45
C LYS A 216 11.02 3.62 15.86
N ASP A 217 9.98 4.34 16.29
CA ASP A 217 9.95 4.98 17.62
C ASP A 217 9.98 3.92 18.74
N ARG A 218 9.31 2.77 18.55
CA ARG A 218 9.32 1.65 19.51
C ARG A 218 10.71 1.04 19.62
N ILE A 219 11.35 0.76 18.48
CA ILE A 219 12.68 0.15 18.43
C ILE A 219 13.72 1.08 19.06
N GLU A 220 13.77 2.36 18.66
CA GLU A 220 14.71 3.34 19.24
C GLU A 220 14.57 3.48 20.75
N ARG A 221 13.36 3.31 21.28
CA ARG A 221 13.13 3.35 22.73
C ARG A 221 13.57 2.07 23.41
N LEU A 222 13.30 0.90 22.82
CA LEU A 222 13.74 -0.40 23.32
C LEU A 222 15.28 -0.50 23.35
N GLU A 223 15.96 -0.03 22.30
CA GLU A 223 17.43 0.01 22.23
C GLU A 223 18.05 0.86 23.36
N LYS A 224 17.40 1.97 23.73
CA LYS A 224 17.87 2.84 24.83
C LYS A 224 17.78 2.20 26.23
N LEU A 225 16.98 1.15 26.39
CA LEU A 225 16.88 0.46 27.69
C LEU A 225 18.11 -0.35 28.02
N ASN A 226 19.03 -0.62 27.05
CA ASN A 226 20.31 -1.35 27.22
C ASN A 226 20.19 -2.71 27.93
N ASN A 227 19.01 -3.32 27.94
CA ASN A 227 18.78 -4.63 28.49
C ASN A 227 19.18 -5.68 27.45
N THR A 228 20.47 -5.92 27.30
CA THR A 228 20.97 -6.91 26.33
C THR A 228 21.55 -8.10 27.09
N SER A 229 20.79 -9.16 27.25
CA SER A 229 21.34 -10.47 27.53
C SER A 229 21.56 -11.24 26.22
N GLN A 230 22.64 -12.01 26.17
CA GLN A 230 22.99 -12.80 24.95
C GLN A 230 22.18 -14.11 24.84
N ARG A 231 20.93 -14.14 25.25
CA ARG A 231 20.09 -15.34 25.10
C ARG A 231 19.51 -15.39 23.69
N ALA A 232 20.25 -16.00 22.78
CA ALA A 232 19.70 -16.41 21.49
C ALA A 232 18.84 -17.67 21.70
N ASP A 233 17.53 -17.52 21.66
CA ASP A 233 16.62 -18.66 21.53
C ASP A 233 16.38 -18.91 20.03
N SER A 234 16.54 -20.16 19.61
CA SER A 234 16.36 -20.58 18.21
C SER A 234 15.18 -21.52 18.01
N VAL A 235 14.45 -21.83 19.08
CA VAL A 235 13.35 -22.79 19.03
C VAL A 235 12.09 -22.08 18.50
N PRO A 236 11.49 -22.56 17.40
CA PRO A 236 10.26 -21.97 16.87
C PRO A 236 9.09 -22.05 17.87
N ALA A 237 8.31 -20.98 17.99
CA ALA A 237 7.19 -20.90 18.92
C ALA A 237 6.06 -21.88 18.59
N ASN A 238 5.92 -22.27 17.32
CA ASN A 238 4.92 -23.24 16.88
C ASN A 238 5.13 -24.64 17.52
N THR A 239 6.34 -24.95 17.98
CA THR A 239 6.65 -26.23 18.69
C THR A 239 5.97 -26.33 20.07
N LEU A 240 5.48 -25.23 20.62
CA LEU A 240 4.72 -25.24 21.88
C LEU A 240 3.29 -25.77 21.72
N PHE A 241 2.81 -25.87 20.48
CA PHE A 241 1.45 -26.25 20.19
C PHE A 241 1.39 -27.70 19.68
N GLN A 242 0.56 -28.51 20.32
CA GLN A 242 0.28 -29.87 19.84
C GLN A 242 -0.51 -29.80 18.53
N ASN A 243 -0.16 -30.65 17.57
CA ASN A 243 -0.86 -30.76 16.28
C ASN A 243 -0.98 -29.43 15.54
N ILE A 244 0.04 -28.58 15.60
CA ILE A 244 0.02 -27.26 14.96
C ILE A 244 -0.26 -27.35 13.47
N GLU A 245 0.30 -28.35 12.79
CA GLU A 245 0.10 -28.56 11.35
C GLU A 245 -1.36 -28.87 11.01
N GLU A 246 -2.01 -29.75 11.77
CA GLU A 246 -3.44 -30.04 11.60
C GLU A 246 -4.29 -28.79 11.84
N THR A 247 -3.95 -27.99 12.86
CA THR A 247 -4.60 -26.71 13.14
C THR A 247 -4.44 -25.72 11.99
N GLN A 248 -3.24 -25.64 11.39
CA GLN A 248 -2.95 -24.80 10.23
C GLN A 248 -3.83 -25.21 9.04
N ILE A 249 -3.91 -26.50 8.74
CA ILE A 249 -4.75 -27.03 7.64
C ILE A 249 -6.23 -26.73 7.88
N ILE A 250 -6.73 -26.92 9.10
CA ILE A 250 -8.14 -26.61 9.44
C ILE A 250 -8.44 -25.12 9.24
N ILE A 251 -7.55 -24.23 9.69
CA ILE A 251 -7.72 -22.79 9.52
C ILE A 251 -7.62 -22.40 8.05
N THR A 252 -6.66 -22.96 7.31
CA THR A 252 -6.53 -22.74 5.87
C THR A 252 -7.84 -23.09 5.15
N LYS A 253 -8.40 -24.27 5.41
CA LYS A 253 -9.70 -24.66 4.84
C LYS A 253 -10.82 -23.68 5.18
N LYS A 254 -10.87 -23.17 6.43
CA LYS A 254 -11.87 -22.17 6.83
C LYS A 254 -11.71 -20.84 6.10
N LEU A 255 -10.48 -20.40 5.83
CA LEU A 255 -10.20 -19.17 5.08
C LEU A 255 -10.71 -19.29 3.64
N PHE A 256 -10.40 -20.38 2.97
CA PHE A 256 -10.79 -20.61 1.57
C PHE A 256 -12.26 -21.01 1.39
N ASN A 257 -12.92 -21.63 2.38
CA ASN A 257 -14.35 -21.98 2.30
C ASN A 257 -15.28 -20.75 2.31
N GLN A 258 -14.77 -19.55 2.59
CA GLN A 258 -15.56 -18.32 2.47
C GLN A 258 -15.68 -17.82 1.03
N ILE A 259 -14.92 -18.42 0.10
CA ILE A 259 -14.94 -18.10 -1.33
C ILE A 259 -15.91 -19.07 -2.02
N ASN A 260 -16.87 -18.55 -2.77
CA ASN A 260 -17.77 -19.38 -3.59
C ASN A 260 -16.98 -20.01 -4.74
N HIS A 261 -16.81 -21.31 -4.70
CA HIS A 261 -16.19 -22.09 -5.76
C HIS A 261 -17.28 -22.65 -6.69
N ASN A 262 -17.24 -22.24 -7.96
CA ASN A 262 -18.18 -22.75 -8.98
C ASN A 262 -17.74 -24.08 -9.61
N ASN A 263 -16.48 -24.48 -9.37
CA ASN A 263 -15.86 -25.67 -9.96
C ASN A 263 -15.33 -26.61 -8.86
N GLU A 264 -14.93 -27.83 -9.25
CA GLU A 264 -14.27 -28.79 -8.36
C GLU A 264 -13.01 -28.17 -7.74
N ILE A 265 -12.87 -28.29 -6.43
CA ILE A 265 -11.77 -27.70 -5.66
C ILE A 265 -10.48 -28.48 -5.95
N VAL A 266 -9.43 -27.78 -6.32
CA VAL A 266 -8.08 -28.31 -6.51
C VAL A 266 -7.20 -27.85 -5.36
N ILE A 267 -6.74 -28.80 -4.54
CA ILE A 267 -5.78 -28.52 -3.46
C ILE A 267 -4.38 -28.39 -4.08
N ASN A 268 -3.73 -27.26 -3.82
CA ASN A 268 -2.39 -26.97 -4.30
C ASN A 268 -1.38 -27.33 -3.20
N PRO A 269 -0.55 -28.38 -3.35
CA PRO A 269 0.48 -28.71 -2.37
C PRO A 269 1.60 -27.68 -2.38
N LEU A 270 2.38 -27.63 -1.29
CA LEU A 270 3.47 -26.64 -1.14
C LEU A 270 4.47 -26.67 -2.30
N SER A 271 4.86 -27.86 -2.78
CA SER A 271 5.81 -28.00 -3.91
C SER A 271 5.31 -27.35 -5.19
N ASP A 272 4.02 -27.43 -5.46
CA ASP A 272 3.40 -26.82 -6.63
C ASP A 272 3.25 -25.30 -6.45
N PHE A 273 2.98 -24.88 -5.22
CA PHE A 273 2.96 -23.47 -4.86
C PHE A 273 4.34 -22.84 -5.07
N GLU A 274 5.40 -23.43 -4.53
CA GLU A 274 6.78 -22.96 -4.66
C GLU A 274 7.16 -22.73 -6.14
N LYS A 275 6.89 -23.73 -6.97
CA LYS A 275 7.18 -23.66 -8.41
C LYS A 275 6.41 -22.53 -9.09
N LYS A 276 5.09 -22.48 -8.89
CA LYS A 276 4.23 -21.44 -9.50
C LYS A 276 4.58 -20.04 -8.98
N TYR A 277 4.92 -19.92 -7.70
CA TYR A 277 5.34 -18.66 -7.09
C TYR A 277 6.63 -18.13 -7.73
N GLU A 278 7.64 -18.99 -7.91
CA GLU A 278 8.89 -18.62 -8.56
C GLU A 278 8.69 -18.29 -10.04
N GLU A 279 7.87 -19.05 -10.76
CA GLU A 279 7.52 -18.78 -12.16
C GLU A 279 6.83 -17.40 -12.29
N GLU A 280 5.87 -17.10 -11.41
CA GLU A 280 5.17 -15.83 -11.42
C GLU A 280 6.10 -14.65 -11.06
N LEU A 281 7.01 -14.83 -10.10
CA LEU A 281 8.01 -13.81 -9.79
C LEU A 281 8.94 -13.55 -10.97
N LEU A 282 9.43 -14.59 -11.65
CA LEU A 282 10.28 -14.44 -12.84
C LEU A 282 9.51 -13.79 -13.99
N LYS A 283 8.23 -14.15 -14.15
CA LYS A 283 7.37 -13.53 -15.15
C LYS A 283 7.20 -12.03 -14.91
N ASN A 284 7.10 -11.61 -13.64
CA ASN A 284 6.83 -10.23 -13.23
C ASN A 284 8.08 -9.47 -12.73
N SER A 285 9.28 -9.95 -13.01
CA SER A 285 10.54 -9.29 -12.67
C SER A 285 11.40 -9.02 -13.91
N TYR A 286 12.36 -8.14 -13.75
CA TYR A 286 13.43 -7.93 -14.72
C TYR A 286 14.64 -8.80 -14.39
N ASP A 287 15.58 -8.90 -15.32
CA ASP A 287 16.79 -9.70 -15.11
C ASP A 287 17.63 -9.18 -13.92
N LYS A 288 18.26 -10.12 -13.21
CA LYS A 288 19.07 -9.82 -12.01
C LYS A 288 20.28 -8.93 -12.29
N ILE A 289 20.73 -8.83 -13.54
CA ILE A 289 21.84 -7.94 -13.94
C ILE A 289 21.53 -6.47 -13.60
N TYR A 290 20.24 -6.08 -13.56
CA TYR A 290 19.82 -4.71 -13.26
C TYR A 290 19.82 -4.39 -11.76
N ASN A 291 20.02 -5.36 -10.86
CA ASN A 291 20.06 -5.18 -9.41
C ASN A 291 18.90 -4.35 -8.85
N GLY A 292 17.70 -4.42 -9.48
CA GLY A 292 16.52 -3.64 -9.08
C GLY A 292 16.49 -2.18 -9.55
N TYR A 293 17.48 -1.74 -10.35
CA TYR A 293 17.58 -0.35 -10.83
C TYR A 293 16.34 0.11 -11.62
N TYR A 294 15.71 -0.82 -12.34
CA TYR A 294 14.53 -0.56 -13.16
C TYR A 294 13.22 -1.07 -12.52
N ASP A 295 13.21 -1.59 -11.31
CA ASP A 295 11.99 -2.15 -10.73
C ASP A 295 10.89 -1.09 -10.60
N ASP A 296 11.19 0.06 -10.00
CA ASP A 296 10.25 1.15 -9.76
C ASP A 296 10.51 2.41 -10.61
N ARG A 297 11.39 2.32 -11.60
CA ARG A 297 11.62 3.43 -12.53
C ARG A 297 11.70 2.95 -13.98
N ASN A 298 11.47 3.86 -14.90
CA ASN A 298 11.54 3.61 -16.33
C ASN A 298 12.88 4.12 -16.92
N PRO A 299 13.41 3.48 -17.97
CA PRO A 299 14.49 4.05 -18.75
C PRO A 299 14.15 5.47 -19.22
N ALA A 300 15.10 6.40 -19.10
CA ALA A 300 14.89 7.79 -19.52
C ALA A 300 14.67 7.86 -21.04
N LEU A 301 13.81 8.79 -21.46
CA LEU A 301 13.65 9.10 -22.88
C LEU A 301 14.93 9.80 -23.39
N LEU A 302 15.61 9.17 -24.33
CA LEU A 302 16.91 9.62 -24.88
C LEU A 302 16.77 9.88 -26.38
N ASP A 303 17.56 10.81 -26.91
CA ASP A 303 17.81 10.86 -28.33
C ASP A 303 18.99 9.93 -28.64
N VAL A 304 18.67 8.68 -28.97
CA VAL A 304 19.69 7.63 -29.18
C VAL A 304 20.56 7.86 -30.43
N THR A 305 20.11 8.69 -31.37
CA THR A 305 20.84 8.96 -32.63
C THR A 305 22.10 9.78 -32.39
N ASP A 306 22.10 10.69 -31.42
CA ASP A 306 23.25 11.52 -31.08
C ASP A 306 24.23 10.84 -30.11
N LEU A 307 23.80 9.77 -29.41
CA LEU A 307 24.57 9.12 -28.34
C LEU A 307 25.59 8.09 -28.83
N THR A 308 25.56 7.73 -30.09
CA THR A 308 26.46 6.72 -30.69
C THR A 308 27.92 7.20 -30.84
N LYS A 309 28.20 8.49 -30.62
CA LYS A 309 29.50 9.13 -30.96
C LYS A 309 30.58 9.06 -29.87
N GLU A 310 30.21 8.77 -28.61
CA GLU A 310 31.14 8.72 -27.49
C GLU A 310 31.13 7.35 -26.83
N ILE A 311 32.21 6.61 -26.90
CA ILE A 311 32.33 5.28 -26.27
C ILE A 311 33.30 5.41 -25.10
N ASN A 312 32.78 5.36 -23.87
CA ASN A 312 33.56 5.20 -22.65
C ASN A 312 33.49 3.75 -22.19
N ASP A 313 34.55 3.28 -21.53
CA ASP A 313 34.57 1.96 -20.93
C ASP A 313 33.80 2.02 -19.58
N PHE A 314 32.70 1.30 -19.51
CA PHE A 314 31.92 1.13 -18.30
C PHE A 314 31.90 -0.34 -17.88
N TYR A 315 31.84 -0.59 -16.56
CA TYR A 315 31.59 -1.92 -16.04
C TYR A 315 30.12 -2.05 -15.66
N LEU A 316 29.54 -3.20 -15.95
CA LEU A 316 28.13 -3.48 -15.62
C LEU A 316 27.84 -3.28 -14.12
N SER A 317 28.78 -3.69 -13.25
CA SER A 317 28.70 -3.52 -11.80
C SER A 317 28.55 -2.06 -11.34
N ASP A 318 29.14 -1.13 -12.10
CA ASP A 318 29.11 0.30 -11.76
C ASP A 318 27.79 0.95 -12.18
N LEU A 319 27.27 0.51 -13.34
CA LEU A 319 26.01 1.01 -13.89
C LEU A 319 24.79 0.61 -13.05
N PHE A 320 24.85 -0.55 -12.41
CA PHE A 320 23.78 -1.10 -11.57
C PHE A 320 24.25 -1.33 -10.12
N SER A 321 25.19 -0.51 -9.65
CA SER A 321 25.68 -0.57 -8.28
C SER A 321 24.57 -0.24 -7.27
N SER A 322 24.76 -0.67 -6.02
CA SER A 322 23.84 -0.33 -4.93
C SER A 322 23.66 1.18 -4.75
N GLU A 323 24.69 1.98 -5.05
CA GLU A 323 24.61 3.44 -5.01
C GLU A 323 23.67 4.00 -6.08
N LYS A 324 23.69 3.40 -7.29
CA LYS A 324 22.76 3.79 -8.37
C LYS A 324 21.31 3.41 -8.04
N VAL A 325 21.11 2.25 -7.44
CA VAL A 325 19.81 1.82 -6.94
C VAL A 325 19.33 2.75 -5.81
N ASP A 326 20.17 3.10 -4.86
CA ASP A 326 19.85 4.06 -3.79
C ASP A 326 19.50 5.44 -4.34
N LEU A 327 20.14 5.87 -5.44
CA LEU A 327 19.80 7.12 -6.12
C LEU A 327 18.37 7.08 -6.71
N VAL A 328 17.96 5.94 -7.29
CA VAL A 328 16.57 5.74 -7.77
C VAL A 328 15.58 5.94 -6.64
N TYR A 329 15.75 5.20 -5.54
CA TYR A 329 14.80 5.28 -4.41
C TYR A 329 14.84 6.62 -3.67
N THR A 330 15.98 7.33 -3.73
CA THR A 330 16.07 8.71 -3.23
C THR A 330 15.21 9.65 -4.08
N ALA A 331 15.30 9.56 -5.42
CA ALA A 331 14.49 10.39 -6.32
C ALA A 331 12.98 10.09 -6.14
N LEU A 332 12.59 8.82 -6.10
CA LEU A 332 11.19 8.41 -5.87
C LEU A 332 10.66 8.90 -4.51
N SER A 333 11.48 8.82 -3.47
CA SER A 333 11.08 9.29 -2.15
C SER A 333 10.92 10.81 -2.09
N LEU A 334 11.81 11.56 -2.77
CA LEU A 334 11.70 13.01 -2.90
C LEU A 334 10.41 13.41 -3.65
N GLU A 335 10.08 12.71 -4.73
CA GLU A 335 8.86 12.96 -5.48
C GLU A 335 7.61 12.71 -4.62
N ASN A 336 7.58 11.60 -3.88
CA ASN A 336 6.49 11.28 -2.95
C ASN A 336 6.39 12.30 -1.81
N ASP A 337 7.52 12.77 -1.26
CA ASP A 337 7.55 13.80 -0.22
C ASP A 337 6.97 15.13 -0.75
N ILE A 338 7.37 15.55 -1.96
CA ILE A 338 6.84 16.74 -2.64
C ILE A 338 5.32 16.62 -2.82
N ASN A 339 4.85 15.52 -3.38
CA ASN A 339 3.42 15.28 -3.63
C ASN A 339 2.62 15.29 -2.32
N THR A 340 3.12 14.66 -1.27
CA THR A 340 2.51 14.67 0.07
C THR A 340 2.44 16.09 0.65
N LEU A 341 3.51 16.85 0.54
CA LEU A 341 3.55 18.25 1.02
C LEU A 341 2.56 19.14 0.26
N LEU A 342 2.41 18.95 -1.04
CA LEU A 342 1.43 19.69 -1.85
C LEU A 342 0.00 19.36 -1.42
N GLN A 343 -0.33 18.08 -1.17
CA GLN A 343 -1.64 17.66 -0.64
C GLN A 343 -1.91 18.27 0.75
N VAL A 344 -0.90 18.31 1.62
CA VAL A 344 -1.01 18.96 2.93
C VAL A 344 -1.30 20.46 2.78
N ASN A 345 -0.74 21.12 1.75
CA ASN A 345 -0.94 22.55 1.50
C ASN A 345 -2.37 22.86 1.05
N ASP A 346 -3.04 21.98 0.30
CA ASP A 346 -4.40 22.18 -0.26
C ASP A 346 -5.54 22.14 0.78
N LYS A 347 -5.23 22.30 2.07
CA LYS A 347 -6.21 22.32 3.20
C LYS A 347 -6.98 21.00 3.42
N THR A 348 -6.72 19.97 2.66
CA THR A 348 -7.32 18.63 2.85
C THR A 348 -6.95 18.06 4.22
N PHE A 349 -5.72 18.35 4.68
CA PHE A 349 -5.23 17.92 5.98
C PHE A 349 -5.04 19.08 6.96
N LYS A 350 -5.56 18.94 8.19
CA LYS A 350 -5.41 19.95 9.27
C LYS A 350 -4.08 19.77 10.02
N ILE A 351 -2.96 19.83 9.31
CA ILE A 351 -1.62 19.72 9.88
C ILE A 351 -1.09 21.10 10.21
N LYS A 352 -0.57 21.29 11.43
CA LYS A 352 0.03 22.56 11.89
C LYS A 352 1.53 22.62 11.63
N SER A 353 2.22 21.51 11.78
CA SER A 353 3.67 21.37 11.60
C SER A 353 4.03 19.92 11.24
N PHE A 354 5.17 19.74 10.60
CA PHE A 354 5.75 18.46 10.23
C PHE A 354 7.28 18.53 10.40
N ASP A 355 7.93 17.40 10.44
CA ASP A 355 9.38 17.33 10.52
C ASP A 355 9.93 16.87 9.15
N TYR A 356 10.99 17.50 8.64
CA TYR A 356 11.69 17.11 7.42
C TYR A 356 13.20 17.12 7.69
N ASP A 357 13.88 16.01 7.44
CA ASP A 357 15.32 15.82 7.68
C ASP A 357 15.76 16.28 9.08
N GLY A 358 14.98 15.88 10.11
CA GLY A 358 15.22 16.22 11.50
C GLY A 358 14.88 17.69 11.90
N ARG A 359 14.41 18.52 10.98
CA ARG A 359 14.01 19.91 11.24
C ARG A 359 12.51 20.06 11.22
N ARG A 360 11.99 20.88 12.14
CA ARG A 360 10.56 21.15 12.24
C ARG A 360 10.14 22.35 11.39
N TYR A 361 9.13 22.13 10.55
CA TYR A 361 8.54 23.11 9.65
C TYR A 361 7.08 23.39 10.03
N LYS A 362 6.60 24.59 9.73
CA LYS A 362 5.19 24.97 9.82
C LYS A 362 4.53 24.85 8.45
N LYS A 363 3.20 24.74 8.41
CA LYS A 363 2.45 24.67 7.14
C LYS A 363 2.79 25.81 6.17
N LYS A 364 3.04 27.03 6.65
CA LYS A 364 3.42 28.19 5.82
C LYS A 364 4.76 28.05 5.09
N ASP A 365 5.62 27.14 5.56
CA ASP A 365 6.96 26.92 5.01
C ASP A 365 6.96 25.88 3.87
N ILE A 366 5.79 25.24 3.58
CA ILE A 366 5.67 24.15 2.61
C ILE A 366 6.15 24.59 1.24
N ASN A 367 5.66 25.70 0.69
CA ASN A 367 5.99 26.10 -0.68
C ASN A 367 7.50 26.28 -0.85
N ARG A 368 8.15 26.97 0.10
CA ARG A 368 9.61 27.16 0.07
C ARG A 368 10.35 25.82 0.15
N LEU A 369 9.89 24.89 0.98
CA LEU A 369 10.53 23.57 1.08
C LEU A 369 10.31 22.78 -0.21
N VAL A 370 9.11 22.76 -0.77
CA VAL A 370 8.80 22.11 -2.04
C VAL A 370 9.70 22.63 -3.17
N ASP A 371 9.93 23.94 -3.27
CA ASP A 371 10.81 24.52 -4.29
C ASP A 371 12.25 24.00 -4.13
N LEU A 372 12.77 23.90 -2.90
CA LEU A 372 14.09 23.33 -2.64
C LEU A 372 14.17 21.84 -3.00
N LEU A 373 13.12 21.07 -2.65
CA LEU A 373 13.08 19.65 -2.95
C LEU A 373 12.95 19.36 -4.44
N LYS A 374 12.26 20.20 -5.21
CA LYS A 374 12.20 20.10 -6.67
C LYS A 374 13.58 20.26 -7.30
N VAL A 375 14.36 21.24 -6.85
CA VAL A 375 15.74 21.42 -7.35
C VAL A 375 16.61 20.20 -7.00
N GLU A 376 16.44 19.63 -5.80
CA GLU A 376 17.17 18.40 -5.42
C GLU A 376 16.73 17.22 -6.30
N LEU A 377 15.44 17.05 -6.55
CA LEU A 377 14.86 16.02 -7.40
C LEU A 377 15.38 16.14 -8.85
N ASP A 378 15.39 17.35 -9.42
CA ASP A 378 15.90 17.61 -10.77
C ASP A 378 17.38 17.19 -10.89
N ASN A 379 18.20 17.52 -9.90
CA ASN A 379 19.60 17.11 -9.85
C ASN A 379 19.75 15.57 -9.78
N LYS A 380 18.87 14.87 -9.03
CA LYS A 380 18.88 13.39 -8.98
C LYS A 380 18.45 12.78 -10.31
N ASN A 381 17.41 13.33 -10.92
CA ASN A 381 16.91 12.89 -12.22
C ASN A 381 17.95 13.07 -13.35
N GLU A 382 18.72 14.18 -13.35
CA GLU A 382 19.82 14.37 -14.28
C GLU A 382 20.93 13.32 -14.08
N GLN A 383 21.29 12.96 -12.85
CA GLN A 383 22.26 11.91 -12.58
C GLN A 383 21.75 10.53 -13.06
N LEU A 384 20.46 10.24 -12.87
CA LEU A 384 19.83 9.00 -13.35
C LEU A 384 19.80 8.97 -14.88
N LYS A 385 19.48 10.09 -15.53
CA LYS A 385 19.48 10.21 -17.00
C LYS A 385 20.89 10.00 -17.59
N LEU A 386 21.91 10.57 -16.97
CA LEU A 386 23.30 10.34 -17.36
C LEU A 386 23.69 8.87 -17.23
N ASN A 387 23.23 8.19 -16.16
CA ASN A 387 23.47 6.77 -16.01
C ASN A 387 22.76 5.94 -17.09
N ASP A 388 21.52 6.29 -17.47
CA ASP A 388 20.80 5.62 -18.57
C ASP A 388 21.52 5.81 -19.92
N ILE A 389 22.10 6.97 -20.16
CA ILE A 389 22.96 7.20 -21.34
C ILE A 389 24.15 6.26 -21.32
N ASN A 390 24.82 6.11 -20.18
CA ASN A 390 25.95 5.21 -20.03
C ASN A 390 25.56 3.74 -20.20
N ILE A 391 24.37 3.35 -19.68
CA ILE A 391 23.79 2.02 -19.88
C ILE A 391 23.53 1.75 -21.36
N PHE A 392 22.93 2.70 -22.09
CA PHE A 392 22.71 2.57 -23.51
C PHE A 392 24.05 2.37 -24.26
N ARG A 393 25.04 3.20 -23.99
CA ARG A 393 26.38 3.13 -24.64
C ARG A 393 27.10 1.80 -24.33
N PHE A 394 26.98 1.32 -23.09
CA PHE A 394 27.55 0.04 -22.67
C PHE A 394 26.98 -1.12 -23.49
N PHE A 395 25.67 -1.21 -23.61
CA PHE A 395 25.03 -2.28 -24.36
C PHE A 395 25.22 -2.13 -25.87
N LEU A 396 25.25 -0.91 -26.39
CA LEU A 396 25.57 -0.66 -27.81
C LEU A 396 26.96 -1.19 -28.18
N LYS A 397 27.98 -0.92 -27.34
CA LYS A 397 29.34 -1.42 -27.55
C LYS A 397 29.40 -2.95 -27.56
N ILE A 398 28.68 -3.61 -26.65
CA ILE A 398 28.61 -5.08 -26.62
C ILE A 398 27.92 -5.61 -27.86
N GLU A 399 26.82 -5.03 -28.28
CA GLU A 399 26.08 -5.43 -29.46
C GLU A 399 26.91 -5.33 -30.72
N GLU A 400 27.59 -4.19 -30.94
CA GLU A 400 28.47 -3.97 -32.07
C GLU A 400 29.64 -4.98 -32.13
N SER A 401 30.10 -5.47 -30.97
CA SER A 401 31.16 -6.47 -30.90
C SER A 401 30.70 -7.91 -31.17
N LYS A 402 29.39 -8.20 -31.00
CA LYS A 402 28.84 -9.57 -31.04
C LYS A 402 27.97 -9.84 -32.27
N LEU A 403 27.33 -8.83 -32.84
CA LEU A 403 26.31 -8.99 -33.85
C LEU A 403 26.60 -8.21 -35.13
N ASP A 404 26.40 -8.87 -36.28
CA ASP A 404 26.52 -8.23 -37.61
C ASP A 404 25.39 -7.25 -37.91
N LYS A 405 24.25 -7.38 -37.22
CA LYS A 405 23.07 -6.52 -37.37
C LYS A 405 22.60 -6.04 -36.00
N PRO A 406 22.99 -4.84 -35.59
CA PRO A 406 22.54 -4.26 -34.32
C PRO A 406 21.05 -3.87 -34.39
N ASN A 407 20.32 -4.11 -33.32
CA ASN A 407 18.90 -3.78 -33.20
C ASN A 407 18.57 -2.97 -31.91
N LEU A 408 19.56 -2.69 -31.05
CA LEU A 408 19.36 -2.01 -29.78
C LEU A 408 18.68 -0.63 -29.95
N VAL A 409 19.11 0.12 -30.95
CA VAL A 409 18.51 1.43 -31.28
C VAL A 409 17.03 1.30 -31.63
N ASP A 410 16.65 0.25 -32.37
CA ASP A 410 15.25 0.00 -32.73
C ASP A 410 14.43 -0.36 -31.50
N TYR A 411 14.94 -1.21 -30.59
CA TYR A 411 14.26 -1.53 -29.33
C TYR A 411 14.04 -0.30 -28.46
N TYR A 412 14.99 0.64 -28.40
CA TYR A 412 14.79 1.90 -27.67
C TYR A 412 13.78 2.81 -28.34
N ASN A 413 13.80 2.95 -29.66
CA ASN A 413 12.85 3.77 -30.42
C ASN A 413 11.43 3.23 -30.30
N ASP A 414 11.26 1.90 -30.38
CA ASP A 414 9.97 1.23 -30.17
C ASP A 414 9.44 1.51 -28.75
N TYR A 415 10.29 1.34 -27.75
CA TYR A 415 9.95 1.61 -26.36
C TYR A 415 9.57 3.09 -26.14
N PHE A 416 10.31 4.04 -26.72
CA PHE A 416 10.02 5.46 -26.58
C PHE A 416 8.73 5.87 -27.30
N THR A 417 8.48 5.29 -28.47
CA THR A 417 7.23 5.51 -29.20
C THR A 417 6.04 4.99 -28.38
N PHE A 418 6.16 3.78 -27.88
CA PHE A 418 5.17 3.17 -27.01
C PHE A 418 4.94 4.01 -25.73
N THR A 419 5.99 4.48 -25.06
CA THR A 419 5.86 5.29 -23.83
C THR A 419 5.03 6.53 -24.07
N LYS A 420 5.21 7.23 -25.19
CA LYS A 420 4.42 8.42 -25.54
C LYS A 420 2.93 8.10 -25.75
N GLU A 421 2.62 6.92 -26.28
CA GLU A 421 1.24 6.45 -26.44
C GLU A 421 0.63 6.01 -25.11
N SER A 422 1.39 5.30 -24.29
CA SER A 422 0.99 4.87 -22.95
C SER A 422 0.68 6.05 -22.04
N ASP A 423 1.42 7.15 -22.13
CA ASP A 423 1.14 8.39 -21.39
C ASP A 423 -0.26 8.96 -21.67
N LYS A 424 -0.76 8.81 -22.91
CA LYS A 424 -2.13 9.23 -23.26
C LYS A 424 -3.17 8.33 -22.58
N LYS A 425 -2.92 7.01 -22.57
CA LYS A 425 -3.79 6.03 -21.89
C LYS A 425 -3.82 6.29 -20.37
N ALA A 426 -2.67 6.55 -19.77
CA ALA A 426 -2.56 6.89 -18.34
C ALA A 426 -3.28 8.21 -17.99
N LYS A 427 -3.16 9.26 -18.83
CA LYS A 427 -3.89 10.52 -18.65
C LYS A 427 -5.39 10.33 -18.66
N LEU A 428 -5.92 9.50 -19.57
CA LEU A 428 -7.34 9.18 -19.64
C LEU A 428 -7.85 8.52 -18.35
N TYR A 429 -7.06 7.57 -17.79
CA TYR A 429 -7.35 6.96 -16.50
C TYR A 429 -7.42 7.99 -15.37
N VAL A 430 -6.43 8.88 -15.28
CA VAL A 430 -6.37 9.94 -14.26
C VAL A 430 -7.53 10.92 -14.42
N GLU A 431 -7.86 11.31 -15.63
CA GLU A 431 -8.97 12.23 -15.93
C GLU A 431 -10.31 11.66 -15.48
N LEU A 432 -10.60 10.41 -15.81
CA LEU A 432 -11.84 9.77 -15.38
C LEU A 432 -11.85 9.53 -13.87
N SER A 433 -10.75 9.08 -13.29
CA SER A 433 -10.61 8.88 -11.84
C SER A 433 -10.90 10.17 -11.06
N ASN A 434 -10.38 11.30 -11.52
CA ASN A 434 -10.66 12.60 -10.92
C ASN A 434 -12.11 13.03 -11.13
N ALA A 435 -12.68 12.80 -12.32
CA ALA A 435 -14.04 13.18 -12.65
C ALA A 435 -15.09 12.44 -11.79
N ILE A 436 -14.80 11.22 -11.32
CA ILE A 436 -15.72 10.41 -10.50
C ILE A 436 -15.55 10.59 -8.99
N GLN A 437 -14.54 11.34 -8.51
CA GLN A 437 -14.30 11.52 -7.06
C GLN A 437 -15.51 12.07 -6.29
N PHE A 438 -16.35 12.88 -6.93
CA PHE A 438 -17.54 13.45 -6.29
C PHE A 438 -18.54 12.38 -5.79
N ILE A 439 -18.50 11.15 -6.32
CA ILE A 439 -19.36 10.03 -5.90
C ILE A 439 -19.08 9.65 -4.44
N GLN A 440 -17.84 9.82 -3.98
CA GLN A 440 -17.42 9.53 -2.61
C GLN A 440 -17.61 10.73 -1.67
N LEU A 441 -18.01 11.88 -2.19
CA LEU A 441 -18.16 13.12 -1.45
C LEU A 441 -19.64 13.48 -1.28
N LYS A 442 -19.96 14.23 -0.22
CA LYS A 442 -21.29 14.81 -0.06
C LYS A 442 -21.50 15.93 -1.09
N THR A 443 -22.09 15.59 -2.22
CA THR A 443 -22.25 16.49 -3.39
C THR A 443 -23.69 16.95 -3.51
N PRO A 444 -23.99 18.24 -3.74
CA PRO A 444 -25.33 18.75 -4.03
C PRO A 444 -25.95 18.09 -5.27
N PHE A 445 -27.27 17.89 -5.22
CA PHE A 445 -28.01 17.12 -6.24
C PHE A 445 -27.84 17.67 -7.66
N ASP A 446 -27.94 18.96 -7.84
CA ASP A 446 -27.77 19.64 -9.12
C ASP A 446 -26.35 19.46 -9.71
N GLN A 447 -25.36 19.41 -8.84
CA GLN A 447 -23.97 19.16 -9.23
C GLN A 447 -23.73 17.70 -9.64
N ILE A 448 -24.42 16.73 -9.02
CA ILE A 448 -24.29 15.31 -9.38
C ILE A 448 -24.64 15.10 -10.85
N GLN A 449 -25.79 15.61 -11.31
CA GLN A 449 -26.20 15.48 -12.71
C GLN A 449 -25.23 16.18 -13.68
N SER A 450 -24.77 17.37 -13.31
CA SER A 450 -23.79 18.12 -14.10
C SER A 450 -22.47 17.35 -14.23
N ASN A 451 -22.00 16.73 -13.16
CA ASN A 451 -20.76 15.97 -13.16
C ASN A 451 -20.86 14.71 -14.03
N PHE A 452 -21.98 13.97 -13.96
CA PHE A 452 -22.17 12.81 -14.84
C PHE A 452 -22.23 13.17 -16.32
N ARG A 453 -22.78 14.34 -16.69
CA ARG A 453 -22.73 14.80 -18.09
C ARG A 453 -21.31 15.00 -18.60
N LYS A 454 -20.38 15.47 -17.74
CA LYS A 454 -18.96 15.64 -18.10
C LYS A 454 -18.27 14.29 -18.30
N ILE A 455 -18.67 13.28 -17.52
CA ILE A 455 -18.09 11.93 -17.59
C ILE A 455 -18.42 11.25 -18.93
N VAL A 456 -19.56 11.50 -19.54
CA VAL A 456 -19.99 10.84 -20.80
C VAL A 456 -18.93 10.95 -21.89
N ALA A 457 -18.32 12.11 -22.08
CA ALA A 457 -17.29 12.31 -23.10
C ALA A 457 -16.01 11.51 -22.77
N ILE A 458 -15.58 11.54 -21.51
CA ILE A 458 -14.38 10.80 -21.04
C ILE A 458 -14.63 9.28 -21.12
N GLU A 459 -15.84 8.85 -20.76
CA GLU A 459 -16.25 7.43 -20.85
C GLU A 459 -16.27 6.91 -22.28
N TYR A 460 -16.65 7.74 -23.24
CA TYR A 460 -16.59 7.39 -24.66
C TYR A 460 -15.14 7.08 -25.10
N GLU A 461 -14.19 7.94 -24.73
CA GLU A 461 -12.77 7.70 -25.00
C GLU A 461 -12.24 6.48 -24.26
N LEU A 462 -12.66 6.23 -23.02
CA LEU A 462 -12.32 5.00 -22.30
C LEU A 462 -12.82 3.75 -23.03
N LYS A 463 -14.09 3.74 -23.48
CA LYS A 463 -14.63 2.60 -24.22
C LYS A 463 -13.87 2.34 -25.53
N LYS A 464 -13.40 3.39 -26.19
CA LYS A 464 -12.55 3.28 -27.37
C LYS A 464 -11.19 2.68 -27.04
N ALA A 465 -10.53 3.21 -26.02
CA ALA A 465 -9.23 2.71 -25.55
C ALA A 465 -9.29 1.24 -25.08
N ILE A 466 -10.39 0.84 -24.41
CA ILE A 466 -10.60 -0.57 -24.02
C ILE A 466 -10.69 -1.47 -25.27
N LYS A 467 -11.40 -1.05 -26.33
CA LYS A 467 -11.48 -1.84 -27.57
C LYS A 467 -10.12 -1.99 -28.25
N GLU A 468 -9.29 -0.94 -28.20
CA GLU A 468 -7.92 -0.98 -28.72
C GLU A 468 -7.08 -1.99 -27.94
N LEU A 469 -7.12 -1.96 -26.59
CA LEU A 469 -6.41 -2.92 -25.73
C LEU A 469 -6.87 -4.37 -25.97
N LEU A 470 -8.18 -4.60 -26.14
CA LEU A 470 -8.71 -5.95 -26.42
C LEU A 470 -8.29 -6.49 -27.80
N SER A 471 -7.91 -5.62 -28.73
CA SER A 471 -7.41 -6.02 -30.05
C SER A 471 -5.88 -6.19 -30.12
N ASP A 472 -5.16 -5.80 -29.07
CA ASP A 472 -3.72 -5.92 -28.99
C ASP A 472 -3.29 -7.38 -28.82
N LYS A 473 -2.46 -7.87 -29.76
CA LYS A 473 -2.01 -9.28 -29.80
C LYS A 473 -1.05 -9.62 -28.66
N ASP A 474 -0.23 -8.69 -28.23
CA ASP A 474 0.76 -8.91 -27.19
C ASP A 474 0.10 -8.99 -25.80
N LEU A 475 -1.06 -8.33 -25.65
CA LEU A 475 -1.86 -8.38 -24.43
C LEU A 475 -2.82 -9.57 -24.35
N GLN A 476 -3.19 -10.20 -25.45
CA GLN A 476 -4.23 -11.24 -25.45
C GLN A 476 -3.94 -12.42 -24.50
N THR A 477 -2.67 -12.78 -24.35
CA THR A 477 -2.23 -13.86 -23.44
C THR A 477 -2.25 -13.46 -21.96
N GLU A 478 -2.28 -12.16 -21.67
CA GLU A 478 -2.27 -11.60 -20.32
C GLU A 478 -3.68 -11.17 -19.84
N ILE A 479 -4.65 -11.07 -20.75
CA ILE A 479 -6.03 -10.70 -20.41
C ILE A 479 -6.74 -11.93 -19.86
N LYS A 480 -7.10 -11.88 -18.57
CA LYS A 480 -7.88 -12.93 -17.90
C LYS A 480 -9.31 -12.96 -18.48
N ASP A 481 -9.91 -14.15 -18.57
CA ASP A 481 -11.27 -14.36 -19.05
C ASP A 481 -12.27 -13.46 -18.32
N GLU A 482 -12.15 -13.34 -17.00
CA GLU A 482 -13.02 -12.46 -16.21
C GLU A 482 -12.90 -10.98 -16.61
N THR A 483 -11.69 -10.49 -16.89
CA THR A 483 -11.47 -9.11 -17.36
C THR A 483 -12.09 -8.90 -18.73
N LYS A 484 -11.97 -9.88 -19.62
CA LYS A 484 -12.58 -9.85 -20.95
C LYS A 484 -14.09 -9.80 -20.86
N GLU A 485 -14.71 -10.68 -20.08
CA GLU A 485 -16.16 -10.68 -19.83
C GLU A 485 -16.67 -9.35 -19.25
N ASN A 486 -15.92 -8.78 -18.29
CA ASN A 486 -16.25 -7.48 -17.71
C ASN A 486 -16.24 -6.36 -18.75
N PHE A 487 -15.22 -6.31 -19.61
CA PHE A 487 -15.15 -5.32 -20.66
C PHE A 487 -16.25 -5.52 -21.72
N GLU A 488 -16.52 -6.75 -22.15
CA GLU A 488 -17.61 -7.05 -23.08
C GLU A 488 -18.95 -6.56 -22.51
N ARG A 489 -19.20 -6.82 -21.22
CA ARG A 489 -20.40 -6.34 -20.53
C ARG A 489 -20.43 -4.82 -20.41
N TYR A 490 -19.30 -4.20 -20.07
CA TYR A 490 -19.21 -2.74 -19.97
C TYR A 490 -19.43 -2.04 -21.32
N LEU A 491 -18.87 -2.60 -22.38
CA LEU A 491 -18.98 -2.08 -23.74
C LEU A 491 -20.36 -2.33 -24.40
N SER A 492 -21.18 -3.25 -23.86
CA SER A 492 -22.42 -3.70 -24.49
C SER A 492 -23.51 -2.62 -24.60
N LYS A 493 -23.45 -1.59 -23.74
CA LYS A 493 -24.48 -0.53 -23.68
C LYS A 493 -23.94 0.76 -23.08
N ASP A 494 -24.71 1.82 -23.16
CA ASP A 494 -24.49 3.05 -22.42
C ASP A 494 -25.13 2.94 -21.03
N TRP A 495 -24.36 3.27 -20.02
CA TRP A 495 -24.73 3.09 -18.64
C TRP A 495 -25.28 4.39 -18.04
N VAL A 496 -26.38 4.29 -17.30
CA VAL A 496 -26.94 5.40 -16.52
C VAL A 496 -26.56 5.19 -15.06
N TYR A 497 -25.87 6.14 -14.46
CA TYR A 497 -25.29 6.02 -13.11
C TYR A 497 -26.13 6.69 -12.03
N PHE A 498 -26.98 7.63 -12.42
CA PHE A 498 -27.82 8.38 -11.50
C PHE A 498 -29.18 8.64 -12.11
N GLY A 499 -30.24 8.34 -11.37
CA GLY A 499 -31.63 8.60 -11.76
C GLY A 499 -32.32 9.44 -10.70
N GLN A 500 -33.45 10.03 -11.02
CA GLN A 500 -34.23 10.98 -10.25
C GLN A 500 -33.67 11.45 -8.89
N THR A 501 -33.41 10.55 -7.93
CA THR A 501 -32.93 10.87 -6.58
C THR A 501 -31.86 9.93 -6.03
N LYS A 502 -31.43 8.91 -6.79
CA LYS A 502 -30.52 7.88 -6.29
C LYS A 502 -29.46 7.45 -7.31
N TYR A 503 -28.35 6.97 -6.81
CA TYR A 503 -27.34 6.28 -7.60
C TYR A 503 -27.83 4.88 -8.02
N PHE A 504 -27.38 4.41 -9.16
CA PHE A 504 -27.49 3.02 -9.58
C PHE A 504 -26.19 2.29 -9.24
N ASP A 505 -26.15 1.72 -8.04
CA ASP A 505 -24.91 1.17 -7.46
C ASP A 505 -24.28 0.06 -8.33
N ASP A 506 -25.09 -0.80 -8.96
CA ASP A 506 -24.60 -1.85 -9.85
C ASP A 506 -23.92 -1.28 -11.10
N ASN A 507 -24.48 -0.20 -11.65
CA ASN A 507 -23.91 0.47 -12.82
C ASN A 507 -22.61 1.19 -12.46
N LEU A 508 -22.56 1.82 -11.27
CA LEU A 508 -21.34 2.43 -10.75
C LEU A 508 -20.25 1.40 -10.51
N ARG A 509 -20.60 0.26 -9.89
CA ARG A 509 -19.65 -0.85 -9.70
C ARG A 509 -19.08 -1.35 -11.03
N MET A 510 -19.91 -1.44 -12.07
CA MET A 510 -19.47 -1.82 -13.41
C MET A 510 -18.44 -0.84 -13.98
N MET A 511 -18.70 0.47 -13.88
CA MET A 511 -17.76 1.51 -14.35
C MET A 511 -16.45 1.47 -13.56
N LEU A 512 -16.52 1.40 -12.23
CA LEU A 512 -15.33 1.35 -11.37
C LEU A 512 -14.50 0.10 -11.64
N LYS A 513 -15.15 -1.05 -11.87
CA LYS A 513 -14.46 -2.29 -12.22
C LYS A 513 -13.80 -2.17 -13.59
N ALA A 514 -14.51 -1.66 -14.59
CA ALA A 514 -13.93 -1.44 -15.92
C ALA A 514 -12.74 -0.48 -15.88
N LEU A 515 -12.80 0.57 -15.06
CA LEU A 515 -11.71 1.52 -14.88
C LEU A 515 -10.49 0.86 -14.17
N GLY A 516 -10.75 0.01 -13.18
CA GLY A 516 -9.70 -0.77 -12.51
C GLY A 516 -9.03 -1.78 -13.46
N ASP A 517 -9.83 -2.52 -14.23
CA ASP A 517 -9.34 -3.46 -15.23
C ASP A 517 -8.54 -2.75 -16.34
N TYR A 518 -8.98 -1.56 -16.75
CA TYR A 518 -8.27 -0.72 -17.71
C TYR A 518 -6.89 -0.30 -17.18
N HIS A 519 -6.82 0.18 -15.93
CA HIS A 519 -5.56 0.54 -15.30
C HIS A 519 -4.60 -0.65 -15.20
N TYR A 520 -5.12 -1.81 -14.82
CA TYR A 520 -4.33 -3.04 -14.77
C TYR A 520 -3.73 -3.37 -16.14
N LEU A 521 -4.52 -3.33 -17.22
CA LEU A 521 -4.05 -3.67 -18.56
C LEU A 521 -3.04 -2.67 -19.12
N ILE A 522 -3.23 -1.37 -18.95
CA ILE A 522 -2.23 -0.39 -19.42
C ILE A 522 -0.91 -0.52 -18.64
N SER A 523 -0.96 -0.89 -17.36
CA SER A 523 0.24 -1.16 -16.56
C SER A 523 0.94 -2.43 -17.01
N THR A 524 0.18 -3.48 -17.34
CA THR A 524 0.70 -4.75 -17.89
C THR A 524 1.34 -4.53 -19.26
N GLU A 525 0.68 -3.80 -20.15
CA GLU A 525 1.20 -3.43 -21.46
C GLU A 525 2.54 -2.69 -21.33
N TYR A 526 2.59 -1.72 -20.40
CA TYR A 526 3.83 -0.98 -20.14
C TYR A 526 4.95 -1.89 -19.63
N PHE A 527 4.64 -2.80 -18.71
CA PHE A 527 5.60 -3.78 -18.20
C PHE A 527 6.15 -4.68 -19.31
N ILE A 528 5.31 -5.17 -20.21
CA ILE A 528 5.70 -6.05 -21.35
C ILE A 528 6.68 -5.30 -22.26
N HIS A 529 6.36 -4.09 -22.68
CA HIS A 529 7.22 -3.31 -23.58
C HIS A 529 8.56 -2.96 -22.93
N LYS A 530 8.56 -2.56 -21.67
CA LYS A 530 9.78 -2.31 -20.91
C LYS A 530 10.61 -3.60 -20.76
N LYS A 531 9.97 -4.72 -20.44
CA LYS A 531 10.64 -6.01 -20.30
C LYS A 531 11.24 -6.49 -21.61
N LYS A 532 10.59 -6.22 -22.74
CA LYS A 532 11.11 -6.56 -24.07
C LYS A 532 12.46 -5.86 -24.34
N LEU A 533 12.56 -4.56 -24.06
CA LEU A 533 13.82 -3.81 -24.16
C LEU A 533 14.89 -4.37 -23.20
N LEU A 534 14.53 -4.55 -21.93
CA LEU A 534 15.48 -5.00 -20.90
C LEU A 534 15.94 -6.45 -21.13
N ASN A 535 15.07 -7.34 -21.58
CA ASN A 535 15.45 -8.71 -21.93
C ASN A 535 16.40 -8.75 -23.14
N TYR A 536 16.19 -7.87 -24.13
CA TYR A 536 17.13 -7.78 -25.25
C TYR A 536 18.53 -7.38 -24.77
N GLN A 537 18.63 -6.36 -23.91
CA GLN A 537 19.90 -5.96 -23.30
C GLN A 537 20.55 -7.10 -22.49
N ALA A 538 19.77 -7.78 -21.64
CA ALA A 538 20.27 -8.90 -20.83
C ALA A 538 20.81 -10.05 -21.71
N GLY A 539 20.15 -10.31 -22.84
CA GLY A 539 20.58 -11.32 -23.82
C GLY A 539 21.88 -11.00 -24.56
N LEU A 540 22.38 -9.76 -24.48
CA LEU A 540 23.67 -9.38 -25.05
C LEU A 540 24.86 -9.75 -24.13
N ILE A 541 24.65 -9.98 -22.84
CA ILE A 541 25.67 -10.38 -21.88
C ILE A 541 25.85 -11.89 -21.85
#